data_b325f7b757ff664dc906cdc0d5f6e1c6
#
_entry.id   b325f7b757ff664dc906cdc0d5f6e1c6
#
_cell.length_a   1.000
_cell.length_b   1.000
_cell.length_c   1.000
_cell.angle_alpha   90.00
_cell.angle_beta   90.00
_cell.angle_gamma   90.00
#
_symmetry.space_group_name_H-M   'P 1'
#
loop_
_entity.id
_entity.type
_entity.pdbx_description
1 polymer ?
#
loop_
_entity_poly.entity_id
_entity_poly.type
_entity_poly.pdbx_seq_one_letter_code
_entity_poly.pdbx_strand_id
1 'polypeptide(L)'
;TFILDATGGNNYSNHSYLPYYLESPWFKNGKKVELPKDFYSSEFFVDQMIEFIEEENEQGSPFFAYLSFQAQHIPLQAPQEFIDKYLTRYEDGWEVLREDRKNRAIKKGIFPENKNIVDSFSDFDSWSEIDQENKKIFIKSMAVFAGMLDAMDFHIGRLISYLKEKDLYDNTIFIITADNGPEGNDPSDHAPWRDWIKTTIYDRDYDTLGDQNSYVYIGTEFAQATA
;
A
#
# COMPACT_ATOMS: atom_id res chain seq x y z
N THR A 1 -23.33 14.69 4.08
CA THR A 1 -21.88 14.34 4.16
C THR A 1 -21.74 13.00 4.82
N PHE A 2 -20.99 12.08 4.19
CA PHE A 2 -20.67 10.75 4.71
C PHE A 2 -19.19 10.69 5.09
N ILE A 3 -18.87 9.98 6.15
CA ILE A 3 -17.51 9.81 6.64
C ILE A 3 -17.31 8.35 7.03
N LEU A 4 -16.25 7.75 6.53
CA LEU A 4 -15.69 6.49 6.99
C LEU A 4 -14.26 6.79 7.46
N ASP A 5 -13.93 6.43 8.68
CA ASP A 5 -12.60 6.67 9.24
C ASP A 5 -12.13 5.54 10.16
N ALA A 6 -10.82 5.42 10.27
CA ALA A 6 -10.13 4.53 11.19
C ALA A 6 -8.78 5.13 11.60
N THR A 7 -8.21 4.62 12.67
CA THR A 7 -6.86 5.02 13.13
C THR A 7 -5.73 4.40 12.31
N GLY A 8 -6.06 3.74 11.20
CA GLY A 8 -5.15 2.91 10.45
C GLY A 8 -5.01 1.53 11.09
N GLY A 9 -4.44 0.58 10.40
CA GLY A 9 -4.32 -0.75 10.95
C GLY A 9 -3.94 -1.80 9.92
N ASN A 10 -4.28 -3.03 10.28
CA ASN A 10 -4.14 -4.18 9.41
C ASN A 10 -5.08 -4.05 8.20
N ASN A 11 -4.60 -4.42 7.00
CA ASN A 11 -5.42 -4.33 5.79
C ASN A 11 -6.55 -5.36 5.73
N TYR A 12 -6.55 -6.37 6.61
CA TYR A 12 -7.55 -7.44 6.69
C TYR A 12 -8.41 -7.42 7.96
N SER A 13 -8.13 -6.51 8.92
CA SER A 13 -8.84 -6.49 10.19
C SER A 13 -8.71 -5.15 10.91
N ASN A 14 -9.37 -5.03 12.05
CA ASN A 14 -9.17 -3.93 12.99
C ASN A 14 -7.98 -4.16 13.95
N HIS A 15 -7.12 -5.14 13.72
CA HIS A 15 -5.95 -5.36 14.55
C HIS A 15 -4.99 -4.18 14.44
N SER A 16 -4.48 -3.71 15.57
CA SER A 16 -3.51 -2.61 15.57
C SER A 16 -2.22 -2.99 14.83
N TYR A 17 -1.62 -2.05 14.13
CA TYR A 17 -0.31 -2.18 13.51
C TYR A 17 0.81 -1.52 14.33
N LEU A 18 0.49 -1.00 15.51
CA LEU A 18 1.41 -0.31 16.41
C LEU A 18 1.30 -0.86 17.84
N PRO A 19 2.40 -0.90 18.62
CA PRO A 19 2.39 -1.34 20.00
C PRO A 19 1.63 -0.43 20.97
N TYR A 20 1.15 0.72 20.50
CA TYR A 20 0.51 1.74 21.34
C TYR A 20 -1.01 1.61 21.39
N TYR A 21 -1.61 0.78 20.55
CA TYR A 21 -3.06 0.57 20.46
C TYR A 21 -3.39 -0.91 20.65
N LEU A 22 -4.54 -1.19 21.21
CA LEU A 22 -5.07 -2.56 21.30
C LEU A 22 -5.79 -2.96 20.01
N GLU A 23 -6.52 -2.03 19.40
CA GLU A 23 -7.24 -2.19 18.16
C GLU A 23 -7.31 -0.87 17.39
N SER A 24 -7.61 -0.95 16.09
CA SER A 24 -7.91 0.20 15.24
C SER A 24 -9.42 0.20 14.94
N PRO A 25 -10.24 0.93 15.74
CA PRO A 25 -11.68 0.93 15.56
C PRO A 25 -12.07 1.68 14.28
N TRP A 26 -13.12 1.18 13.62
CA TRP A 26 -13.68 1.78 12.43
C TRP A 26 -15.00 2.48 12.75
N PHE A 27 -15.22 3.62 12.09
CA PHE A 27 -16.40 4.45 12.28
C PHE A 27 -17.04 4.81 10.94
N LYS A 28 -18.34 4.66 10.84
CA LYS A 28 -19.15 5.18 9.71
C LYS A 28 -20.12 6.22 10.25
N ASN A 29 -20.03 7.44 9.75
CA ASN A 29 -20.84 8.57 10.19
C ASN A 29 -20.80 8.79 11.73
N GLY A 30 -19.59 8.66 12.31
CA GLY A 30 -19.34 8.85 13.74
C GLY A 30 -19.81 7.70 14.64
N LYS A 31 -20.27 6.60 14.10
CA LYS A 31 -20.66 5.39 14.86
C LYS A 31 -19.67 4.27 14.60
N LYS A 32 -19.22 3.61 15.69
CA LYS A 32 -18.36 2.41 15.56
C LYS A 32 -19.08 1.33 14.75
N VAL A 33 -18.37 0.75 13.80
CA VAL A 33 -18.86 -0.33 12.95
C VAL A 33 -17.96 -1.55 13.05
N GLU A 34 -18.52 -2.71 12.81
CA GLU A 34 -17.77 -3.95 12.66
C GLU A 34 -17.40 -4.16 11.19
N LEU A 35 -16.21 -4.69 10.96
CA LEU A 35 -15.74 -5.00 9.62
C LEU A 35 -16.37 -6.31 9.11
N PRO A 36 -16.64 -6.44 7.81
CA PRO A 36 -17.07 -7.69 7.23
C PRO A 36 -15.99 -8.79 7.41
N LYS A 37 -16.40 -10.05 7.32
CA LYS A 37 -15.49 -11.19 7.53
C LYS A 37 -14.41 -11.33 6.46
N ASP A 38 -14.72 -10.88 5.27
CA ASP A 38 -13.88 -10.86 4.07
C ASP A 38 -13.27 -9.49 3.81
N PHE A 39 -13.08 -8.71 4.86
CA PHE A 39 -12.55 -7.36 4.79
C PHE A 39 -11.17 -7.31 4.17
N TYR A 40 -11.01 -6.46 3.15
CA TYR A 40 -9.74 -5.94 2.67
C TYR A 40 -9.85 -4.42 2.48
N SER A 41 -8.94 -3.65 3.07
CA SER A 41 -9.11 -2.20 3.22
C SER A 41 -9.35 -1.45 1.90
N SER A 42 -8.55 -1.73 0.85
CA SER A 42 -8.67 -1.03 -0.44
C SER A 42 -9.99 -1.34 -1.15
N GLU A 43 -10.50 -2.57 -1.04
CA GLU A 43 -11.81 -2.95 -1.54
C GLU A 43 -12.92 -2.24 -0.79
N PHE A 44 -12.88 -2.35 0.53
CA PHE A 44 -13.90 -1.79 1.41
C PHE A 44 -14.04 -0.27 1.28
N PHE A 45 -12.92 0.46 1.18
CA PHE A 45 -12.97 1.91 0.95
C PHE A 45 -13.68 2.27 -0.35
N VAL A 46 -13.43 1.52 -1.41
CA VAL A 46 -14.09 1.78 -2.70
C VAL A 46 -15.57 1.44 -2.65
N ASP A 47 -15.95 0.32 -2.01
CA ASP A 47 -17.35 -0.07 -1.84
C ASP A 47 -18.13 0.99 -1.05
N GLN A 48 -17.55 1.48 0.04
CA GLN A 48 -18.17 2.55 0.84
C GLN A 48 -18.23 3.88 0.09
N MET A 49 -17.23 4.19 -0.73
CA MET A 49 -17.25 5.41 -1.58
C MET A 49 -18.37 5.34 -2.62
N ILE A 50 -18.53 4.19 -3.27
CA ILE A 50 -19.62 3.96 -4.24
C ILE A 50 -20.98 4.11 -3.54
N GLU A 51 -21.17 3.49 -2.38
CA GLU A 51 -22.38 3.62 -1.57
C GLU A 51 -22.69 5.09 -1.23
N PHE A 52 -21.71 5.84 -0.76
CA PHE A 52 -21.87 7.25 -0.41
C PHE A 52 -22.22 8.13 -1.61
N ILE A 53 -21.58 7.90 -2.76
CA ILE A 53 -21.89 8.64 -3.99
C ILE A 53 -23.31 8.28 -4.46
N GLU A 54 -23.72 7.02 -4.38
CA GLU A 54 -25.04 6.58 -4.80
C GLU A 54 -26.15 7.23 -3.95
N GLU A 55 -26.00 7.24 -2.61
CA GLU A 55 -26.93 7.90 -1.71
C GLU A 55 -27.10 9.41 -1.98
N GLU A 56 -25.99 10.12 -2.26
CA GLU A 56 -26.03 11.56 -2.57
C GLU A 56 -26.53 11.84 -4.01
N ASN A 57 -26.22 10.98 -4.98
CA ASN A 57 -26.57 11.20 -6.37
C ASN A 57 -28.09 11.08 -6.65
N GLU A 58 -28.84 10.40 -5.78
CA GLU A 58 -30.31 10.38 -5.88
C GLU A 58 -30.94 11.79 -5.88
N GLN A 59 -30.21 12.78 -5.34
CA GLN A 59 -30.62 14.16 -5.30
C GLN A 59 -30.11 15.02 -6.48
N GLY A 60 -29.27 14.43 -7.39
CA GLY A 60 -28.65 15.13 -8.50
C GLY A 60 -27.66 16.23 -8.11
N SER A 61 -27.14 16.20 -6.89
CA SER A 61 -26.19 17.18 -6.38
C SER A 61 -24.75 16.84 -6.78
N PRO A 62 -23.88 17.85 -7.04
CA PRO A 62 -22.46 17.58 -7.21
C PRO A 62 -21.83 17.04 -5.91
N PHE A 63 -20.85 16.17 -6.00
CA PHE A 63 -20.15 15.60 -4.87
C PHE A 63 -18.67 16.01 -4.82
N PHE A 64 -18.09 16.02 -3.63
CA PHE A 64 -16.66 16.02 -3.37
C PHE A 64 -16.32 14.73 -2.64
N ALA A 65 -15.48 13.88 -3.25
CA ALA A 65 -15.05 12.61 -2.69
C ALA A 65 -13.55 12.66 -2.35
N TYR A 66 -13.19 12.31 -1.12
CA TYR A 66 -11.82 12.15 -0.67
C TYR A 66 -11.61 10.68 -0.26
N LEU A 67 -10.80 9.96 -1.04
CA LEU A 67 -10.53 8.54 -0.85
C LEU A 67 -9.07 8.35 -0.44
N SER A 68 -8.86 8.10 0.85
CA SER A 68 -7.54 7.94 1.45
C SER A 68 -7.28 6.46 1.73
N PHE A 69 -6.44 5.83 0.91
CA PHE A 69 -6.10 4.42 1.08
C PHE A 69 -5.08 4.21 2.21
N GLN A 70 -5.15 3.06 2.89
CA GLN A 70 -4.08 2.57 3.77
C GLN A 70 -2.90 2.00 2.97
N ALA A 71 -3.14 1.46 1.78
CA ALA A 71 -2.09 1.03 0.87
C ALA A 71 -1.26 2.25 0.41
N GLN A 72 0.02 2.19 0.48
CA GLN A 72 0.96 1.10 0.72
C GLN A 72 1.63 1.19 2.11
N HIS A 73 0.92 1.67 3.11
CA HIS A 73 1.44 1.75 4.47
C HIS A 73 1.62 0.34 5.05
N ILE A 74 2.55 0.20 5.99
CA ILE A 74 2.74 -1.02 6.77
C ILE A 74 1.52 -1.31 7.68
N PRO A 75 1.27 -2.59 7.98
CA PRO A 75 1.93 -3.80 7.49
C PRO A 75 1.65 -4.06 6.02
N LEU A 76 2.66 -4.56 5.28
CA LEU A 76 2.49 -4.88 3.86
C LEU A 76 1.67 -6.15 3.72
N GLN A 77 0.47 -6.00 3.16
CA GLN A 77 -0.53 -7.05 3.05
C GLN A 77 -1.36 -6.85 1.79
N ALA A 78 -1.49 -7.88 0.96
CA ALA A 78 -2.29 -7.84 -0.26
C ALA A 78 -2.90 -9.21 -0.56
N PRO A 79 -4.03 -9.27 -1.28
CA PRO A 79 -4.55 -10.55 -1.75
C PRO A 79 -3.53 -11.28 -2.65
N GLN A 80 -3.41 -12.60 -2.47
CA GLN A 80 -2.37 -13.40 -3.09
C GLN A 80 -2.34 -13.28 -4.62
N GLU A 81 -3.50 -13.17 -5.25
CA GLU A 81 -3.62 -12.99 -6.70
C GLU A 81 -2.92 -11.74 -7.25
N PHE A 82 -2.78 -10.70 -6.45
CA PHE A 82 -2.03 -9.50 -6.82
C PHE A 82 -0.53 -9.67 -6.53
N ILE A 83 -0.16 -10.36 -5.46
CA ILE A 83 1.25 -10.65 -5.11
C ILE A 83 1.90 -11.53 -6.18
N ASP A 84 1.22 -12.58 -6.62
CA ASP A 84 1.73 -13.57 -7.57
C ASP A 84 2.23 -12.96 -8.87
N LYS A 85 1.66 -11.84 -9.30
CA LYS A 85 2.08 -11.12 -10.51
C LYS A 85 3.50 -10.55 -10.43
N TYR A 86 4.05 -10.41 -9.22
CA TYR A 86 5.30 -9.69 -8.95
C TYR A 86 6.40 -10.53 -8.33
N LEU A 87 6.18 -11.81 -8.05
CA LEU A 87 7.13 -12.69 -7.33
C LEU A 87 8.52 -12.80 -7.99
N THR A 88 8.60 -12.64 -9.31
CA THR A 88 9.87 -12.69 -10.05
C THR A 88 10.38 -11.31 -10.50
N ARG A 89 9.63 -10.24 -10.17
CA ARG A 89 9.90 -8.90 -10.70
C ARG A 89 11.14 -8.24 -10.13
N TYR A 90 11.53 -8.61 -8.91
CA TYR A 90 12.55 -7.91 -8.13
C TYR A 90 13.80 -8.73 -7.86
N GLU A 91 14.00 -9.83 -8.60
CA GLU A 91 15.14 -10.74 -8.45
C GLU A 91 16.49 -10.07 -8.73
N ASP A 92 16.51 -9.07 -9.60
CA ASP A 92 17.72 -8.31 -9.96
C ASP A 92 18.12 -7.25 -8.92
N GLY A 93 17.31 -7.04 -7.89
CA GLY A 93 17.58 -6.17 -6.75
C GLY A 93 17.32 -4.69 -6.98
N TRP A 94 17.71 -3.92 -5.98
CA TRP A 94 17.35 -2.51 -5.88
C TRP A 94 18.13 -1.59 -6.81
N GLU A 95 19.40 -1.85 -7.09
CA GLU A 95 20.20 -1.03 -8.01
C GLU A 95 19.61 -1.09 -9.43
N VAL A 96 19.28 -2.31 -9.90
CA VAL A 96 18.69 -2.52 -11.22
C VAL A 96 17.28 -1.90 -11.28
N LEU A 97 16.49 -2.08 -10.25
CA LEU A 97 15.16 -1.46 -10.16
C LEU A 97 15.24 0.07 -10.26
N ARG A 98 16.16 0.69 -9.53
CA ARG A 98 16.35 2.15 -9.54
C ARG A 98 16.75 2.67 -10.92
N GLU A 99 17.73 2.03 -11.54
CA GLU A 99 18.20 2.45 -12.86
C GLU A 99 17.10 2.29 -13.93
N ASP A 100 16.34 1.20 -13.90
CA ASP A 100 15.20 0.99 -14.78
C ASP A 100 14.10 2.05 -14.58
N ARG A 101 13.76 2.38 -13.33
CA ARG A 101 12.80 3.45 -13.00
C ARG A 101 13.25 4.81 -13.51
N LYS A 102 14.50 5.18 -13.25
CA LYS A 102 15.13 6.42 -13.74
C LYS A 102 15.03 6.52 -15.26
N ASN A 103 15.47 5.47 -15.96
CA ASN A 103 15.45 5.44 -17.42
C ASN A 103 14.01 5.57 -17.98
N ARG A 104 13.04 4.93 -17.35
CA ARG A 104 11.62 5.08 -17.73
C ARG A 104 11.09 6.48 -17.43
N ALA A 105 11.46 7.10 -16.31
CA ALA A 105 11.05 8.46 -15.97
C ALA A 105 11.61 9.48 -16.97
N ILE A 106 12.88 9.33 -17.37
CA ILE A 106 13.50 10.15 -18.41
C ILE A 106 12.75 9.97 -19.75
N LYS A 107 12.53 8.71 -20.17
CA LYS A 107 11.82 8.41 -21.42
C LYS A 107 10.40 8.99 -21.48
N LYS A 108 9.75 9.08 -20.32
CA LYS A 108 8.41 9.69 -20.19
C LYS A 108 8.44 11.22 -20.07
N GLY A 109 9.61 11.85 -20.03
CA GLY A 109 9.77 13.29 -19.83
C GLY A 109 9.43 13.77 -18.42
N ILE A 110 9.32 12.85 -17.45
CA ILE A 110 9.05 13.18 -16.04
C ILE A 110 10.35 13.72 -15.40
N PHE A 111 11.50 13.20 -15.84
CA PHE A 111 12.81 13.58 -15.33
C PHE A 111 13.73 14.06 -16.47
N PRO A 112 14.46 15.18 -16.28
CA PRO A 112 15.34 15.68 -17.33
C PRO A 112 16.63 14.85 -17.44
N GLU A 113 17.04 14.53 -18.68
CA GLU A 113 18.19 13.68 -19.01
C GLU A 113 19.54 14.17 -18.41
N ASN A 114 19.68 15.48 -18.25
CA ASN A 114 20.95 16.12 -17.89
C ASN A 114 21.08 16.44 -16.40
N LYS A 115 20.19 15.94 -15.56
CA LYS A 115 20.34 16.09 -14.10
C LYS A 115 20.89 14.83 -13.48
N ASN A 116 21.95 15.00 -12.70
CA ASN A 116 22.45 13.93 -11.85
C ASN A 116 21.44 13.67 -10.73
N ILE A 117 20.90 12.48 -10.73
CA ILE A 117 20.25 11.94 -9.54
C ILE A 117 21.37 11.61 -8.57
N VAL A 118 21.31 12.12 -7.36
CA VAL A 118 22.29 11.81 -6.32
C VAL A 118 22.35 10.29 -6.16
N ASP A 119 23.56 9.75 -6.27
CA ASP A 119 23.79 8.34 -5.99
C ASP A 119 23.72 8.14 -4.47
N SER A 120 22.59 7.63 -4.01
CA SER A 120 22.30 7.49 -2.57
C SER A 120 22.61 6.10 -2.03
N PHE A 121 23.10 5.18 -2.88
CA PHE A 121 23.41 3.82 -2.46
C PHE A 121 24.82 3.61 -1.89
N SER A 122 25.63 4.68 -1.77
CA SER A 122 26.99 4.54 -1.25
C SER A 122 27.08 4.02 0.20
N ASP A 123 26.01 4.14 0.94
CA ASP A 123 25.95 3.80 2.37
C ASP A 123 25.13 2.52 2.66
N PHE A 124 24.72 1.79 1.62
CA PHE A 124 23.91 0.56 1.74
C PHE A 124 24.63 -0.63 1.17
N ASP A 125 24.28 -1.81 1.66
CA ASP A 125 24.81 -3.06 1.13
C ASP A 125 24.38 -3.26 -0.33
N SER A 126 25.31 -3.71 -1.16
CA SER A 126 24.99 -4.08 -2.54
C SER A 126 24.10 -5.34 -2.55
N TRP A 127 23.15 -5.39 -3.49
CA TRP A 127 22.33 -6.59 -3.68
C TRP A 127 23.16 -7.87 -3.84
N SER A 128 24.33 -7.76 -4.45
CA SER A 128 25.24 -8.90 -4.64
C SER A 128 25.78 -9.47 -3.33
N GLU A 129 25.83 -8.68 -2.26
CA GLU A 129 26.37 -9.05 -0.94
C GLU A 129 25.33 -9.64 -0.02
N ILE A 130 24.04 -9.50 -0.34
CA ILE A 130 22.94 -10.07 0.42
C ILE A 130 22.90 -11.57 0.24
N ASP A 131 22.74 -12.31 1.32
CA ASP A 131 22.59 -13.76 1.29
C ASP A 131 21.24 -14.19 0.67
N GLN A 132 21.16 -15.46 0.24
CA GLN A 132 20.02 -15.96 -0.50
C GLN A 132 18.71 -16.00 0.29
N GLU A 133 18.76 -16.21 1.61
CA GLU A 133 17.56 -16.25 2.44
C GLU A 133 16.96 -14.84 2.61
N ASN A 134 17.80 -13.85 2.87
CA ASN A 134 17.37 -12.46 2.93
C ASN A 134 16.89 -11.95 1.57
N LYS A 135 17.55 -12.33 0.45
CA LYS A 135 17.06 -12.00 -0.89
C LYS A 135 15.64 -12.47 -1.14
N LYS A 136 15.29 -13.69 -0.76
CA LYS A 136 13.91 -14.20 -0.92
C LYS A 136 12.90 -13.34 -0.16
N ILE A 137 13.22 -12.94 1.08
CA ILE A 137 12.37 -12.08 1.90
C ILE A 137 12.19 -10.72 1.23
N PHE A 138 13.26 -10.07 0.81
CA PHE A 138 13.21 -8.77 0.14
C PHE A 138 12.41 -8.81 -1.17
N ILE A 139 12.63 -9.84 -2.00
CA ILE A 139 11.89 -10.03 -3.26
C ILE A 139 10.40 -10.18 -2.98
N LYS A 140 10.02 -11.04 -2.03
CA LYS A 140 8.60 -11.26 -1.69
C LYS A 140 7.99 -10.01 -1.04
N SER A 141 8.71 -9.29 -0.16
CA SER A 141 8.25 -8.04 0.43
C SER A 141 7.94 -6.98 -0.64
N MET A 142 8.81 -6.85 -1.64
CA MET A 142 8.57 -5.97 -2.78
C MET A 142 7.40 -6.45 -3.66
N ALA A 143 7.22 -7.76 -3.82
CA ALA A 143 6.07 -8.30 -4.53
C ALA A 143 4.75 -7.98 -3.80
N VAL A 144 4.74 -8.07 -2.46
CA VAL A 144 3.59 -7.66 -1.63
C VAL A 144 3.33 -6.16 -1.77
N PHE A 145 4.36 -5.32 -1.67
CA PHE A 145 4.24 -3.87 -1.83
C PHE A 145 3.65 -3.49 -3.19
N ALA A 146 4.11 -4.13 -4.27
CA ALA A 146 3.56 -3.94 -5.60
C ALA A 146 2.13 -4.50 -5.72
N GLY A 147 1.85 -5.64 -5.09
CA GLY A 147 0.51 -6.23 -5.02
C GLY A 147 -0.50 -5.34 -4.32
N MET A 148 -0.10 -4.64 -3.24
CA MET A 148 -0.96 -3.63 -2.59
C MET A 148 -1.36 -2.51 -3.56
N LEU A 149 -0.39 -2.00 -4.33
CA LEU A 149 -0.64 -0.96 -5.33
C LEU A 149 -1.55 -1.45 -6.45
N ASP A 150 -1.32 -2.67 -6.94
CA ASP A 150 -2.12 -3.29 -8.01
C ASP A 150 -3.57 -3.55 -7.54
N ALA A 151 -3.75 -4.03 -6.30
CA ALA A 151 -5.08 -4.19 -5.70
C ALA A 151 -5.80 -2.82 -5.57
N MET A 152 -5.11 -1.80 -5.10
CA MET A 152 -5.64 -0.44 -5.00
C MET A 152 -6.08 0.08 -6.38
N ASP A 153 -5.24 -0.05 -7.40
CA ASP A 153 -5.53 0.37 -8.79
C ASP A 153 -6.74 -0.39 -9.36
N PHE A 154 -6.81 -1.70 -9.11
CA PHE A 154 -7.96 -2.53 -9.50
C PHE A 154 -9.28 -1.99 -8.90
N HIS A 155 -9.29 -1.69 -7.61
CA HIS A 155 -10.49 -1.19 -6.95
C HIS A 155 -10.82 0.26 -7.36
N ILE A 156 -9.82 1.12 -7.61
CA ILE A 156 -10.05 2.43 -8.26
C ILE A 156 -10.72 2.24 -9.63
N GLY A 157 -10.30 1.25 -10.39
CA GLY A 157 -10.92 0.88 -11.67
C GLY A 157 -12.42 0.55 -11.53
N ARG A 158 -12.83 -0.10 -10.42
CA ARG A 158 -14.25 -0.36 -10.09
C ARG A 158 -15.02 0.94 -9.86
N LEU A 159 -14.45 1.89 -9.09
CA LEU A 159 -15.06 3.21 -8.90
C LEU A 159 -15.22 3.96 -10.23
N ILE A 160 -14.18 3.95 -11.08
CA ILE A 160 -14.24 4.57 -12.40
C ILE A 160 -15.33 3.94 -13.26
N SER A 161 -15.46 2.62 -13.24
CA SER A 161 -16.51 1.91 -13.98
C SER A 161 -17.90 2.31 -13.50
N TYR A 162 -18.11 2.36 -12.19
CA TYR A 162 -19.34 2.84 -11.59
C TYR A 162 -19.70 4.27 -12.05
N LEU A 163 -18.73 5.19 -12.00
CA LEU A 163 -18.96 6.58 -12.43
C LEU A 163 -19.32 6.67 -13.92
N LYS A 164 -18.76 5.80 -14.77
CA LYS A 164 -19.13 5.70 -16.19
C LYS A 164 -20.55 5.18 -16.39
N GLU A 165 -20.92 4.13 -15.65
CA GLU A 165 -22.27 3.56 -15.70
C GLU A 165 -23.36 4.54 -15.26
N LYS A 166 -23.01 5.47 -14.37
CA LYS A 166 -23.92 6.53 -13.87
C LYS A 166 -23.83 7.85 -14.66
N ASP A 167 -23.10 7.90 -15.77
CA ASP A 167 -22.86 9.11 -16.58
C ASP A 167 -22.23 10.28 -15.79
N LEU A 168 -21.44 9.97 -14.74
CA LEU A 168 -20.77 10.94 -13.89
C LEU A 168 -19.30 11.18 -14.28
N TYR A 169 -18.68 10.22 -14.98
CA TYR A 169 -17.24 10.22 -15.24
C TYR A 169 -16.75 11.46 -16.00
N ASP A 170 -17.42 11.83 -17.09
CA ASP A 170 -16.97 12.93 -17.96
C ASP A 170 -17.09 14.32 -17.27
N ASN A 171 -17.85 14.41 -16.20
CA ASN A 171 -18.00 15.63 -15.39
C ASN A 171 -17.28 15.52 -14.02
N THR A 172 -16.32 14.61 -13.89
CA THR A 172 -15.56 14.40 -12.66
C THR A 172 -14.08 14.72 -12.86
N ILE A 173 -13.50 15.53 -11.99
CA ILE A 173 -12.07 15.81 -11.96
C ILE A 173 -11.42 14.83 -10.95
N PHE A 174 -10.40 14.09 -11.42
CA PHE A 174 -9.62 13.20 -10.60
C PHE A 174 -8.30 13.87 -10.22
N ILE A 175 -8.01 13.88 -8.91
CA ILE A 175 -6.73 14.34 -8.37
C ILE A 175 -6.10 13.15 -7.64
N ILE A 176 -4.92 12.74 -8.08
CA ILE A 176 -4.17 11.62 -7.49
C ILE A 176 -2.88 12.19 -6.92
N THR A 177 -2.63 11.89 -5.65
CA THR A 177 -1.43 12.33 -4.96
C THR A 177 -1.00 11.30 -3.92
N ALA A 178 0.25 11.37 -3.47
CA ALA A 178 0.75 10.66 -2.30
C ALA A 178 1.06 11.69 -1.21
N ASP A 179 0.91 11.32 0.03
CA ASP A 179 1.23 12.15 1.20
C ASP A 179 2.74 12.22 1.45
N ASN A 180 3.45 11.12 1.20
CA ASN A 180 4.91 11.01 1.33
C ASN A 180 5.47 9.93 0.38
N GLY A 181 6.77 9.76 0.42
CA GLY A 181 7.48 8.67 -0.26
C GLY A 181 7.40 7.34 0.49
N PRO A 182 8.06 6.29 -0.03
CA PRO A 182 8.04 4.97 0.59
C PRO A 182 8.77 4.96 1.94
N GLU A 183 8.27 4.15 2.88
CA GLU A 183 8.86 3.97 4.21
C GLU A 183 10.09 3.05 4.13
N GLY A 184 11.25 3.60 4.46
CA GLY A 184 12.52 2.87 4.47
C GLY A 184 12.94 2.35 5.85
N ASN A 185 12.28 2.81 6.92
CA ASN A 185 12.65 2.41 8.27
C ASN A 185 11.94 1.12 8.66
N ASP A 186 12.69 0.15 9.18
CA ASP A 186 12.14 -1.10 9.74
C ASP A 186 12.41 -1.17 11.25
N PRO A 187 11.48 -0.73 12.10
CA PRO A 187 11.63 -0.80 13.54
C PRO A 187 11.40 -2.20 14.10
N SER A 188 10.99 -3.19 13.30
CA SER A 188 10.56 -4.50 13.78
C SER A 188 11.68 -5.31 14.45
N ASP A 189 12.96 -4.98 14.21
CA ASP A 189 14.11 -5.62 14.87
C ASP A 189 14.49 -4.98 16.21
N HIS A 190 13.86 -3.87 16.57
CA HIS A 190 14.13 -3.12 17.79
C HIS A 190 12.98 -3.20 18.80
N ALA A 191 13.33 -3.21 20.09
CA ALA A 191 12.32 -3.02 21.14
C ALA A 191 11.77 -1.59 21.07
N PRO A 192 10.46 -1.36 21.33
CA PRO A 192 9.47 -2.34 21.78
C PRO A 192 8.76 -3.12 20.66
N TRP A 193 8.99 -2.80 19.37
CA TRP A 193 8.28 -3.41 18.23
C TRP A 193 8.49 -4.92 18.14
N ARG A 194 9.75 -5.34 18.14
CA ARG A 194 10.10 -6.77 18.09
C ARG A 194 9.40 -7.57 19.17
N ASP A 195 9.37 -7.04 20.39
CA ASP A 195 8.79 -7.76 21.54
C ASP A 195 7.26 -7.75 21.48
N TRP A 196 6.67 -6.69 20.95
CA TRP A 196 5.24 -6.60 20.72
C TRP A 196 4.76 -7.53 19.60
N ILE A 197 5.44 -7.60 18.46
CA ILE A 197 5.11 -8.49 17.34
C ILE A 197 4.95 -9.93 17.84
N LYS A 198 5.86 -10.41 18.70
CA LYS A 198 5.81 -11.75 19.28
C LYS A 198 4.58 -12.05 20.16
N THR A 199 3.85 -11.02 20.57
CA THR A 199 2.66 -11.13 21.42
C THR A 199 1.35 -10.92 20.64
N THR A 200 1.43 -10.73 19.34
CA THR A 200 0.29 -10.41 18.45
C THR A 200 0.02 -11.55 17.48
N ILE A 201 -0.84 -11.28 16.50
CA ILE A 201 -1.09 -12.19 15.37
C ILE A 201 0.01 -12.12 14.31
N TYR A 202 0.91 -11.13 14.40
CA TYR A 202 1.90 -10.85 13.37
C TYR A 202 3.12 -11.76 13.45
N ASP A 203 3.65 -12.09 12.28
CA ASP A 203 4.93 -12.73 12.08
C ASP A 203 5.67 -12.16 10.86
N ARG A 204 6.88 -12.70 10.62
CA ARG A 204 7.75 -12.33 9.49
C ARG A 204 8.18 -13.57 8.71
N ASP A 205 7.44 -14.64 8.84
CA ASP A 205 7.74 -15.88 8.15
C ASP A 205 7.52 -15.73 6.64
N TYR A 206 8.41 -16.31 5.85
CA TYR A 206 8.34 -16.21 4.39
C TYR A 206 6.98 -16.67 3.83
N ASP A 207 6.41 -17.71 4.40
CA ASP A 207 5.17 -18.31 3.89
C ASP A 207 3.96 -17.40 4.12
N THR A 208 3.97 -16.62 5.20
CA THR A 208 2.89 -15.70 5.60
C THR A 208 3.07 -14.28 5.06
N LEU A 209 4.22 -13.95 4.46
CA LEU A 209 4.45 -12.61 3.92
C LEU A 209 3.35 -12.21 2.92
N GLY A 210 2.64 -11.15 3.26
CA GLY A 210 1.57 -10.57 2.47
C GLY A 210 0.17 -10.93 2.95
N ASP A 211 0.00 -11.92 3.82
CA ASP A 211 -1.31 -12.26 4.41
C ASP A 211 -1.68 -11.36 5.60
N GLN A 212 -2.78 -11.66 6.26
CA GLN A 212 -3.28 -10.89 7.41
C GLN A 212 -2.34 -10.89 8.63
N ASN A 213 -1.42 -11.84 8.72
CA ASN A 213 -0.47 -11.97 9.81
C ASN A 213 0.90 -11.36 9.47
N SER A 214 1.09 -10.95 8.23
CA SER A 214 2.34 -10.37 7.77
C SER A 214 2.64 -9.04 8.47
N TYR A 215 3.88 -8.90 8.96
CA TYR A 215 4.42 -7.63 9.43
C TYR A 215 5.80 -7.40 8.84
N VAL A 216 5.84 -6.89 7.64
CA VAL A 216 7.05 -6.76 6.84
C VAL A 216 7.16 -5.36 6.24
N TYR A 217 8.37 -4.95 5.95
CA TYR A 217 8.77 -3.70 5.30
C TYR A 217 9.53 -4.02 4.02
N ILE A 218 9.63 -3.05 3.10
CA ILE A 218 10.45 -3.22 1.89
C ILE A 218 11.95 -3.03 2.15
N GLY A 219 12.31 -2.47 3.30
CA GLY A 219 13.70 -2.11 3.62
C GLY A 219 14.14 -0.80 3.01
N THR A 220 15.22 -0.25 3.56
CA THR A 220 15.75 1.08 3.20
C THR A 220 16.19 1.13 1.74
N GLU A 221 16.82 0.09 1.24
CA GLU A 221 17.39 0.00 -0.09
C GLU A 221 16.29 -0.01 -1.16
N PHE A 222 15.25 -0.84 -1.00
CA PHE A 222 14.11 -0.81 -1.91
C PHE A 222 13.29 0.47 -1.78
N ALA A 223 13.17 1.07 -0.60
CA ALA A 223 12.53 2.37 -0.44
C ALA A 223 13.27 3.44 -1.25
N GLN A 224 14.61 3.48 -1.20
CA GLN A 224 15.43 4.35 -2.03
C GLN A 224 15.25 4.07 -3.54
N ALA A 225 15.11 2.82 -3.93
CA ALA A 225 14.89 2.46 -5.32
C ALA A 225 13.50 2.84 -5.84
N THR A 226 12.53 3.01 -4.95
CA THR A 226 11.13 3.33 -5.28
C THR A 226 10.77 4.80 -5.07
N ALA A 227 11.63 5.57 -4.42
CA ALA A 227 11.47 7.02 -4.18
C ALA A 227 11.51 7.87 -5.46
#